data_5576e359c1f4dbada80438c83a94a4e9
#
_entry.id   5576e359c1f4dbada80438c83a94a4e9
#
_cell.length_a   1.000
_cell.length_b   1.000
_cell.length_c   1.000
_cell.angle_alpha   90.00
_cell.angle_beta   90.00
_cell.angle_gamma   90.00
#
_symmetry.space_group_name_H-M   'P 1'
#
loop_
_entity.id
_entity.type
_entity.pdbx_description
1 polymer ?
#
loop_
_entity_poly.entity_id
_entity_poly.type
_entity_poly.pdbx_seq_one_letter_code
_entity_poly.pdbx_strand_id
1 'polypeptide(L)'
;MLNIHDLTLIYPDGTRAIDSLSFALGKNENIALIGENGAGKTSLLLALAGVIEPTSGSIEINGLSFTKKKLNEVRKQIGFVFQNPDDQLFMPLIYDDVAFGCRNLGMDECEIETIVDETLAKLNIGHLAKRSSLKLSGGEKRMASIATVLAMSPSVLLFDEPTAYLDPKAKRALVQALNNLEHPKIIATHDMPFATQVCNRIIVIQNGKIMKDGDLSLLTSEELLKKYGL
;
A
#
# COMPACT_ATOMS: atom_id res chain seq x y z
N MET A 1 -9.53 -2.83 13.38
CA MET A 1 -9.30 -3.08 11.97
C MET A 1 -7.90 -3.66 11.75
N LEU A 2 -6.82 -2.90 11.70
CA LEU A 2 -5.45 -3.41 11.71
C LEU A 2 -4.75 -2.94 12.99
N ASN A 3 -4.22 -3.86 13.79
CA ASN A 3 -3.51 -3.57 15.04
C ASN A 3 -2.10 -4.13 14.98
N ILE A 4 -1.14 -3.34 15.39
CA ILE A 4 0.27 -3.69 15.45
C ILE A 4 0.75 -3.44 16.88
N HIS A 5 1.37 -4.46 17.52
CA HIS A 5 1.88 -4.39 18.88
C HIS A 5 3.33 -4.85 18.96
N ASP A 6 4.19 -3.94 19.45
CA ASP A 6 5.62 -4.18 19.75
C ASP A 6 6.37 -4.89 18.62
N LEU A 7 6.01 -4.52 17.37
CA LEU A 7 6.56 -5.16 16.19
C LEU A 7 8.05 -4.89 16.07
N THR A 8 8.83 -5.96 15.96
CA THR A 8 10.27 -5.88 15.70
C THR A 8 10.61 -6.74 14.49
N LEU A 9 11.44 -6.21 13.60
CA LEU A 9 11.91 -6.90 12.42
C LEU A 9 13.43 -6.73 12.29
N ILE A 10 14.13 -7.86 12.30
CA ILE A 10 15.58 -7.94 12.13
C ILE A 10 15.85 -8.84 10.92
N TYR A 11 16.58 -8.31 9.95
CA TYR A 11 17.00 -9.06 8.77
C TYR A 11 18.10 -10.09 9.11
N PRO A 12 18.35 -11.11 8.24
CA PRO A 12 19.36 -12.13 8.50
C PRO A 12 20.80 -11.60 8.67
N ASP A 13 21.09 -10.42 8.11
CA ASP A 13 22.37 -9.73 8.25
C ASP A 13 22.52 -8.98 9.58
N GLY A 14 21.51 -9.05 10.46
CA GLY A 14 21.47 -8.36 11.76
C GLY A 14 20.89 -6.94 11.70
N THR A 15 20.53 -6.41 10.51
CA THR A 15 19.95 -5.08 10.37
C THR A 15 18.57 -5.04 11.03
N ARG A 16 18.41 -4.20 12.06
CA ARG A 16 17.11 -3.96 12.72
C ARG A 16 16.33 -2.90 11.93
N ALA A 17 15.40 -3.34 11.11
CA ALA A 17 14.58 -2.46 10.28
C ALA A 17 13.40 -1.85 11.03
N ILE A 18 12.82 -2.60 12.01
CA ILE A 18 11.72 -2.15 12.89
C ILE A 18 12.08 -2.50 14.32
N ASP A 19 11.83 -1.58 15.26
CA ASP A 19 12.19 -1.70 16.67
C ASP A 19 11.02 -1.34 17.58
N SER A 20 10.29 -2.35 18.07
CA SER A 20 9.16 -2.24 19.00
C SER A 20 8.10 -1.22 18.58
N LEU A 21 7.64 -1.31 17.33
CA LEU A 21 6.70 -0.35 16.77
C LEU A 21 5.26 -0.80 17.05
N SER A 22 4.42 0.13 17.56
CA SER A 22 3.01 -0.13 17.85
C SER A 22 2.14 1.00 17.31
N PHE A 23 1.09 0.66 16.56
CA PHE A 23 0.00 1.56 16.17
C PHE A 23 -1.21 0.76 15.69
N ALA A 24 -2.33 1.44 15.51
CA ALA A 24 -3.53 0.85 14.90
C ALA A 24 -3.99 1.68 13.70
N LEU A 25 -4.66 1.03 12.75
CA LEU A 25 -5.36 1.68 11.62
C LEU A 25 -6.86 1.43 11.78
N GLY A 26 -7.63 2.51 11.86
CA GLY A 26 -9.09 2.50 11.89
C GLY A 26 -9.71 2.38 10.49
N LYS A 27 -11.05 2.21 10.44
CA LYS A 27 -11.78 2.03 9.18
C LYS A 27 -11.76 3.25 8.24
N ASN A 28 -11.67 4.46 8.81
CA ASN A 28 -11.72 5.72 8.06
C ASN A 28 -10.38 6.46 8.11
N GLU A 29 -9.29 5.74 8.37
CA GLU A 29 -7.97 6.34 8.46
C GLU A 29 -7.16 6.06 7.20
N ASN A 30 -6.51 7.11 6.72
CA ASN A 30 -5.50 7.07 5.69
C ASN A 30 -4.20 7.60 6.30
N ILE A 31 -3.26 6.70 6.56
CA ILE A 31 -2.00 7.02 7.22
C ILE A 31 -0.92 7.30 6.17
N ALA A 32 -0.28 8.47 6.27
CA ALA A 32 1.00 8.73 5.62
C ALA A 32 2.13 8.25 6.52
N LEU A 33 2.90 7.27 6.05
CA LEU A 33 4.09 6.76 6.70
C LEU A 33 5.30 7.49 6.14
N ILE A 34 5.89 8.38 6.95
CA ILE A 34 6.91 9.34 6.52
C ILE A 34 8.22 9.07 7.24
N GLY A 35 9.34 9.31 6.58
CA GLY A 35 10.69 9.15 7.15
C GLY A 35 11.74 9.09 6.04
N GLU A 36 13.00 9.22 6.43
CA GLU A 36 14.14 9.11 5.52
C GLU A 36 14.21 7.77 4.79
N ASN A 37 14.99 7.70 3.73
CA ASN A 37 15.33 6.43 3.09
C ASN A 37 16.05 5.53 4.10
N GLY A 38 15.64 4.26 4.16
CA GLY A 38 16.17 3.32 5.17
C GLY A 38 15.53 3.42 6.55
N ALA A 39 14.55 4.30 6.80
CA ALA A 39 13.87 4.40 8.10
C ALA A 39 13.03 3.16 8.48
N GLY A 40 12.79 2.23 7.56
CA GLY A 40 12.04 0.99 7.80
C GLY A 40 10.63 0.97 7.18
N LYS A 41 10.23 1.99 6.40
CA LYS A 41 8.88 2.11 5.81
C LYS A 41 8.48 0.90 4.96
N THR A 42 9.27 0.59 3.94
CA THR A 42 9.04 -0.57 3.06
C THR A 42 9.06 -1.88 3.84
N SER A 43 10.00 -2.04 4.79
CA SER A 43 10.09 -3.24 5.64
C SER A 43 8.83 -3.41 6.49
N LEU A 44 8.28 -2.32 7.04
CA LEU A 44 7.00 -2.34 7.75
C LEU A 44 5.87 -2.78 6.83
N LEU A 45 5.73 -2.16 5.65
CA LEU A 45 4.68 -2.52 4.70
C LEU A 45 4.77 -3.98 4.26
N LEU A 46 5.97 -4.51 4.02
CA LEU A 46 6.19 -5.92 3.66
C LEU A 46 5.85 -6.87 4.83
N ALA A 47 6.13 -6.47 6.07
CA ALA A 47 5.71 -7.24 7.24
C ALA A 47 4.18 -7.26 7.38
N LEU A 48 3.52 -6.10 7.17
CA LEU A 48 2.06 -6.00 7.18
C LEU A 48 1.41 -6.80 6.04
N ALA A 49 2.05 -6.89 4.87
CA ALA A 49 1.59 -7.74 3.77
C ALA A 49 1.87 -9.23 3.98
N GLY A 50 2.54 -9.60 5.09
CA GLY A 50 2.92 -10.98 5.38
C GLY A 50 3.96 -11.55 4.42
N VAL A 51 4.77 -10.69 3.79
CA VAL A 51 5.90 -11.08 2.93
C VAL A 51 7.12 -11.39 3.78
N ILE A 52 7.35 -10.57 4.81
CA ILE A 52 8.45 -10.77 5.77
C ILE A 52 7.84 -11.13 7.13
N GLU A 53 8.34 -12.19 7.75
CA GLU A 53 7.92 -12.61 9.09
C GLU A 53 8.59 -11.70 10.15
N PRO A 54 7.82 -11.05 11.04
CA PRO A 54 8.40 -10.28 12.14
C PRO A 54 9.23 -11.16 13.07
N THR A 55 10.29 -10.58 13.64
CA THR A 55 11.13 -11.27 14.65
C THR A 55 10.39 -11.41 15.98
N SER A 56 9.60 -10.38 16.35
CA SER A 56 8.74 -10.40 17.55
C SER A 56 7.60 -9.39 17.40
N GLY A 57 6.67 -9.41 18.37
CA GLY A 57 5.46 -8.60 18.34
C GLY A 57 4.31 -9.32 17.66
N SER A 58 3.22 -8.61 17.40
CA SER A 58 2.03 -9.18 16.77
C SER A 58 1.36 -8.19 15.80
N ILE A 59 0.77 -8.76 14.76
CA ILE A 59 -0.07 -8.05 13.80
C ILE A 59 -1.43 -8.75 13.79
N GLU A 60 -2.50 -7.99 13.80
CA GLU A 60 -3.86 -8.48 13.71
C GLU A 60 -4.68 -7.62 12.74
N ILE A 61 -5.42 -8.25 11.83
CA ILE A 61 -6.37 -7.60 10.92
C ILE A 61 -7.74 -8.23 11.06
N ASN A 62 -8.77 -7.43 11.37
CA ASN A 62 -10.16 -7.87 11.52
C ASN A 62 -10.32 -9.10 12.42
N GLY A 63 -9.53 -9.21 13.52
CA GLY A 63 -9.54 -10.35 14.44
C GLY A 63 -8.71 -11.57 13.96
N LEU A 64 -8.06 -11.47 12.79
CA LEU A 64 -7.14 -12.50 12.28
C LEU A 64 -5.71 -12.15 12.68
N SER A 65 -5.11 -12.95 13.55
CA SER A 65 -3.70 -12.80 13.91
C SER A 65 -2.79 -13.36 12.83
N PHE A 66 -1.67 -12.68 12.56
CA PHE A 66 -0.62 -13.12 11.63
C PHE A 66 0.11 -14.32 12.21
N THR A 67 -0.31 -15.51 11.82
CA THR A 67 0.36 -16.77 12.15
C THR A 67 0.58 -17.56 10.86
N LYS A 68 1.58 -18.44 10.84
CA LYS A 68 1.87 -19.28 9.66
C LYS A 68 0.63 -20.03 9.14
N LYS A 69 -0.27 -20.44 10.05
CA LYS A 69 -1.51 -21.15 9.68
C LYS A 69 -2.56 -20.26 9.02
N LYS A 70 -2.62 -18.98 9.38
CA LYS A 70 -3.63 -18.01 8.90
C LYS A 70 -3.09 -17.02 7.86
N LEU A 71 -1.83 -17.16 7.46
CA LEU A 71 -1.16 -16.18 6.60
C LEU A 71 -1.87 -16.00 5.24
N ASN A 72 -2.40 -17.07 4.67
CA ASN A 72 -3.17 -16.99 3.42
C ASN A 72 -4.48 -16.22 3.58
N GLU A 73 -5.18 -16.37 4.71
CA GLU A 73 -6.41 -15.61 5.01
C GLU A 73 -6.10 -14.14 5.26
N VAL A 74 -5.00 -13.85 5.95
CA VAL A 74 -4.52 -12.49 6.19
C VAL A 74 -4.14 -11.79 4.89
N ARG A 75 -3.40 -12.46 3.99
CA ARG A 75 -3.00 -11.89 2.69
C ARG A 75 -4.20 -11.51 1.82
N LYS A 76 -5.31 -12.23 1.92
CA LYS A 76 -6.56 -11.85 1.24
C LYS A 76 -7.16 -10.53 1.73
N GLN A 77 -6.83 -10.11 2.96
CA GLN A 77 -7.33 -8.87 3.55
C GLN A 77 -6.51 -7.64 3.16
N ILE A 78 -5.34 -7.82 2.53
CA ILE A 78 -4.38 -6.75 2.30
C ILE A 78 -4.06 -6.65 0.82
N GLY A 79 -4.29 -5.46 0.26
CA GLY A 79 -3.83 -5.10 -1.06
C GLY A 79 -2.51 -4.33 -0.97
N PHE A 80 -1.46 -4.86 -1.58
CA PHE A 80 -0.14 -4.21 -1.62
C PHE A 80 0.18 -3.70 -3.01
N VAL A 81 0.48 -2.41 -3.13
CA VAL A 81 0.88 -1.76 -4.37
C VAL A 81 2.36 -1.40 -4.30
N PHE A 82 3.17 -2.04 -5.14
CA PHE A 82 4.61 -1.86 -5.17
C PHE A 82 5.04 -0.49 -5.67
N GLN A 83 6.24 -0.05 -5.27
CA GLN A 83 6.85 1.19 -5.73
C GLN A 83 7.03 1.21 -7.25
N ASN A 84 7.51 0.12 -7.84
CA ASN A 84 7.64 -0.02 -9.29
C ASN A 84 6.47 -0.89 -9.82
N PRO A 85 5.59 -0.33 -10.67
CA PRO A 85 4.50 -1.11 -11.27
C PRO A 85 4.95 -2.31 -12.10
N ASP A 86 6.17 -2.29 -12.67
CA ASP A 86 6.69 -3.39 -13.47
C ASP A 86 7.01 -4.64 -12.62
N ASP A 87 7.15 -4.49 -11.30
CA ASP A 87 7.30 -5.62 -10.38
C ASP A 87 5.95 -6.30 -10.07
N GLN A 88 4.84 -5.70 -10.50
CA GLN A 88 3.48 -6.15 -10.23
C GLN A 88 2.73 -6.58 -11.49
N LEU A 89 3.00 -5.93 -12.64
CA LEU A 89 2.35 -6.18 -13.92
C LEU A 89 3.22 -7.12 -14.77
N PHE A 90 2.86 -8.38 -14.86
CA PHE A 90 3.68 -9.42 -15.52
C PHE A 90 2.92 -10.27 -16.54
N MET A 91 1.59 -10.11 -16.64
CA MET A 91 0.78 -10.83 -17.61
C MET A 91 0.80 -10.13 -18.99
N PRO A 92 0.47 -10.85 -20.07
CA PRO A 92 0.46 -10.28 -21.42
C PRO A 92 -0.49 -9.09 -21.59
N LEU A 93 -1.65 -9.09 -20.90
CA LEU A 93 -2.68 -8.07 -20.97
C LEU A 93 -3.04 -7.58 -19.56
N ILE A 94 -3.45 -6.32 -19.46
CA ILE A 94 -3.90 -5.72 -18.20
C ILE A 94 -5.12 -6.46 -17.64
N TYR A 95 -6.04 -6.92 -18.49
CA TYR A 95 -7.15 -7.77 -18.07
C TYR A 95 -6.66 -8.97 -17.26
N ASP A 96 -5.65 -9.68 -17.78
CA ASP A 96 -5.12 -10.88 -17.13
C ASP A 96 -4.38 -10.57 -15.84
N ASP A 97 -3.65 -9.44 -15.76
CA ASP A 97 -3.03 -8.97 -14.51
C ASP A 97 -4.10 -8.72 -13.43
N VAL A 98 -5.20 -8.04 -13.78
CA VAL A 98 -6.28 -7.75 -12.83
C VAL A 98 -7.04 -9.02 -12.43
N ALA A 99 -7.28 -9.93 -13.37
CA ALA A 99 -7.96 -11.21 -13.13
C ALA A 99 -7.11 -12.20 -12.31
N PHE A 100 -5.77 -12.04 -12.33
CA PHE A 100 -4.84 -13.01 -11.75
C PHE A 100 -5.11 -13.30 -10.27
N GLY A 101 -5.31 -12.25 -9.46
CA GLY A 101 -5.60 -12.38 -8.04
C GLY A 101 -6.93 -13.13 -7.79
N CYS A 102 -7.97 -12.79 -8.54
CA CYS A 102 -9.28 -13.42 -8.45
C CYS A 102 -9.23 -14.92 -8.83
N ARG A 103 -8.48 -15.27 -9.89
CA ARG A 103 -8.25 -16.68 -10.26
C ARG A 103 -7.54 -17.45 -9.14
N ASN A 104 -6.55 -16.86 -8.51
CA ASN A 104 -5.85 -17.48 -7.37
C ASN A 104 -6.74 -17.63 -6.13
N LEU A 105 -7.79 -16.83 -5.99
CA LEU A 105 -8.82 -16.98 -4.97
C LEU A 105 -9.84 -18.08 -5.31
N GLY A 106 -9.80 -18.65 -6.53
CA GLY A 106 -10.69 -19.71 -6.99
C GLY A 106 -12.07 -19.22 -7.40
N MET A 107 -12.21 -17.94 -7.81
CA MET A 107 -13.46 -17.37 -8.31
C MET A 107 -13.82 -17.94 -9.69
N ASP A 108 -15.11 -17.91 -10.05
CA ASP A 108 -15.59 -18.31 -11.36
C ASP A 108 -15.22 -17.27 -12.43
N GLU A 109 -14.93 -17.72 -13.67
CA GLU A 109 -14.51 -16.81 -14.75
C GLU A 109 -15.58 -15.78 -15.12
N CYS A 110 -16.87 -16.11 -15.03
CA CYS A 110 -17.94 -15.13 -15.28
C CYS A 110 -18.01 -14.05 -14.21
N GLU A 111 -17.75 -14.41 -12.95
CA GLU A 111 -17.64 -13.48 -11.84
C GLU A 111 -16.40 -12.60 -12.01
N ILE A 112 -15.27 -13.19 -12.39
CA ILE A 112 -14.01 -12.47 -12.64
C ILE A 112 -14.18 -11.44 -13.76
N GLU A 113 -14.84 -11.77 -14.87
CA GLU A 113 -15.10 -10.83 -15.96
C GLU A 113 -15.83 -9.58 -15.46
N THR A 114 -16.87 -9.75 -14.66
CA THR A 114 -17.63 -8.67 -14.06
C THR A 114 -16.76 -7.82 -13.13
N ILE A 115 -16.01 -8.46 -12.22
CA ILE A 115 -15.14 -7.78 -11.26
C ILE A 115 -14.05 -6.95 -11.97
N VAL A 116 -13.43 -7.52 -13.00
CA VAL A 116 -12.37 -6.85 -13.76
C VAL A 116 -12.93 -5.62 -14.46
N ASP A 117 -14.07 -5.75 -15.16
CA ASP A 117 -14.68 -4.64 -15.88
C ASP A 117 -15.11 -3.51 -14.95
N GLU A 118 -15.74 -3.83 -13.81
CA GLU A 118 -16.12 -2.86 -12.79
C GLU A 118 -14.90 -2.17 -12.17
N THR A 119 -13.85 -2.93 -11.87
CA THR A 119 -12.61 -2.38 -11.26
C THR A 119 -11.91 -1.43 -12.22
N LEU A 120 -11.77 -1.83 -13.49
CA LEU A 120 -11.15 -0.99 -14.52
C LEU A 120 -11.99 0.27 -14.81
N ALA A 121 -13.32 0.16 -14.80
CA ALA A 121 -14.25 1.28 -14.96
C ALA A 121 -14.13 2.27 -13.78
N LYS A 122 -14.10 1.76 -12.53
CA LYS A 122 -13.93 2.56 -11.30
C LYS A 122 -12.67 3.43 -11.33
N LEU A 123 -11.60 2.93 -11.95
CA LEU A 123 -10.33 3.65 -12.11
C LEU A 123 -10.22 4.43 -13.45
N ASN A 124 -11.26 4.44 -14.26
CA ASN A 124 -11.29 5.07 -15.59
C ASN A 124 -10.23 4.54 -16.58
N ILE A 125 -9.87 3.26 -16.48
CA ILE A 125 -8.86 2.60 -17.31
C ILE A 125 -9.39 1.40 -18.12
N GLY A 126 -10.72 1.27 -18.30
CA GLY A 126 -11.34 0.18 -19.08
C GLY A 126 -10.76 0.02 -20.49
N HIS A 127 -10.35 1.13 -21.12
CA HIS A 127 -9.71 1.13 -22.44
C HIS A 127 -8.33 0.46 -22.46
N LEU A 128 -7.73 0.15 -21.30
CA LEU A 128 -6.43 -0.50 -21.17
C LEU A 128 -6.54 -2.04 -21.08
N ALA A 129 -7.73 -2.59 -20.83
CA ALA A 129 -7.92 -4.03 -20.58
C ALA A 129 -7.18 -4.95 -21.57
N LYS A 130 -7.26 -4.63 -22.87
CA LYS A 130 -6.63 -5.41 -23.96
C LYS A 130 -5.23 -4.92 -24.35
N ARG A 131 -4.60 -4.08 -23.52
CA ARG A 131 -3.24 -3.56 -23.78
C ARG A 131 -2.22 -4.31 -22.95
N SER A 132 -0.99 -4.40 -23.48
CA SER A 132 0.15 -4.88 -22.71
C SER A 132 0.71 -3.78 -21.84
N SER A 133 1.14 -4.10 -20.62
CA SER A 133 1.80 -3.19 -19.68
C SER A 133 3.03 -2.50 -20.29
N LEU A 134 3.74 -3.16 -21.18
CA LEU A 134 4.92 -2.63 -21.88
C LEU A 134 4.62 -1.41 -22.78
N LYS A 135 3.35 -1.20 -23.15
CA LYS A 135 2.90 -0.09 -24.01
C LYS A 135 2.21 1.03 -23.23
N LEU A 136 2.24 0.98 -21.90
CA LEU A 136 1.59 1.94 -21.03
C LEU A 136 2.56 3.00 -20.53
N SER A 137 2.05 4.22 -20.32
CA SER A 137 2.73 5.27 -19.57
C SER A 137 2.86 4.87 -18.09
N GLY A 138 3.77 5.51 -17.34
CA GLY A 138 3.96 5.26 -15.92
C GLY A 138 2.66 5.46 -15.10
N GLY A 139 1.88 6.49 -15.44
CA GLY A 139 0.58 6.73 -14.80
C GLY A 139 -0.44 5.63 -15.09
N GLU A 140 -0.54 5.17 -16.34
CA GLU A 140 -1.43 4.05 -16.71
C GLU A 140 -1.01 2.76 -16.01
N LYS A 141 0.30 2.45 -15.95
CA LYS A 141 0.83 1.31 -15.20
C LYS A 141 0.47 1.39 -13.71
N ARG A 142 0.62 2.58 -13.10
CA ARG A 142 0.24 2.81 -11.69
C ARG A 142 -1.24 2.52 -11.46
N MET A 143 -2.13 3.03 -12.30
CA MET A 143 -3.56 2.77 -12.19
C MET A 143 -3.89 1.29 -12.40
N ALA A 144 -3.23 0.62 -13.36
CA ALA A 144 -3.38 -0.80 -13.58
C ALA A 144 -2.91 -1.62 -12.36
N SER A 145 -1.76 -1.27 -11.75
CA SER A 145 -1.29 -1.96 -10.54
C SER A 145 -2.24 -1.80 -9.35
N ILE A 146 -2.91 -0.66 -9.23
CA ILE A 146 -3.98 -0.48 -8.23
C ILE A 146 -5.18 -1.38 -8.55
N ALA A 147 -5.56 -1.51 -9.83
CA ALA A 147 -6.66 -2.37 -10.24
C ALA A 147 -6.43 -3.84 -9.85
N THR A 148 -5.19 -4.36 -9.99
CA THR A 148 -4.88 -5.76 -9.66
C THR A 148 -5.16 -6.09 -8.19
N VAL A 149 -4.98 -5.15 -7.28
CA VAL A 149 -5.25 -5.38 -5.86
C VAL A 149 -6.70 -5.09 -5.49
N LEU A 150 -7.35 -4.10 -6.11
CA LEU A 150 -8.75 -3.75 -5.84
C LEU A 150 -9.71 -4.86 -6.25
N ALA A 151 -9.42 -5.57 -7.33
CA ALA A 151 -10.23 -6.70 -7.80
C ALA A 151 -10.38 -7.81 -6.76
N MET A 152 -9.40 -7.96 -5.85
CA MET A 152 -9.47 -8.93 -4.76
C MET A 152 -10.29 -8.45 -3.55
N SER A 153 -10.85 -7.24 -3.58
CA SER A 153 -11.63 -6.64 -2.49
C SER A 153 -10.96 -6.67 -1.12
N PRO A 154 -9.72 -6.14 -0.99
CA PRO A 154 -8.98 -6.17 0.27
C PRO A 154 -9.64 -5.26 1.32
N SER A 155 -9.40 -5.53 2.61
CA SER A 155 -9.86 -4.67 3.71
C SER A 155 -8.96 -3.44 3.93
N VAL A 156 -7.68 -3.54 3.58
CA VAL A 156 -6.66 -2.48 3.75
C VAL A 156 -5.80 -2.40 2.51
N LEU A 157 -5.45 -1.19 2.11
CA LEU A 157 -4.52 -0.93 1.01
C LEU A 157 -3.19 -0.41 1.56
N LEU A 158 -2.10 -1.00 1.11
CA LEU A 158 -0.72 -0.59 1.41
C LEU A 158 -0.08 -0.09 0.12
N PHE A 159 0.53 1.10 0.19
CA PHE A 159 1.21 1.70 -0.96
C PHE A 159 2.65 2.03 -0.59
N ASP A 160 3.60 1.57 -1.39
CA ASP A 160 5.00 1.94 -1.26
C ASP A 160 5.36 2.95 -2.35
N GLU A 161 5.64 4.22 -1.96
CA GLU A 161 6.02 5.35 -2.82
C GLU A 161 5.18 5.46 -4.11
N PRO A 162 3.83 5.56 -4.02
CA PRO A 162 2.96 5.44 -5.20
C PRO A 162 3.10 6.58 -6.21
N THR A 163 3.72 7.71 -5.83
CA THR A 163 3.95 8.86 -6.72
C THR A 163 5.29 8.81 -7.45
N ALA A 164 6.13 7.79 -7.16
CA ALA A 164 7.43 7.65 -7.80
C ALA A 164 7.29 7.57 -9.32
N TYR A 165 8.14 8.34 -10.03
CA TYR A 165 8.20 8.39 -11.51
C TYR A 165 6.92 8.90 -12.20
N LEU A 166 5.96 9.47 -11.49
CA LEU A 166 4.75 10.04 -12.07
C LEU A 166 4.93 11.52 -12.44
N ASP A 167 4.46 11.89 -13.62
CA ASP A 167 4.31 13.27 -14.01
C ASP A 167 3.18 13.98 -13.21
N PRO A 168 3.08 15.33 -13.24
CA PRO A 168 2.07 16.05 -12.48
C PRO A 168 0.62 15.69 -12.84
N LYS A 169 0.34 15.29 -14.10
CA LYS A 169 -1.00 14.86 -14.53
C LYS A 169 -1.37 13.51 -13.93
N ALA A 170 -0.45 12.55 -14.00
CA ALA A 170 -0.63 11.23 -13.41
C ALA A 170 -0.76 11.29 -11.89
N LYS A 171 0.03 12.15 -11.19
CA LYS A 171 -0.13 12.38 -9.75
C LYS A 171 -1.53 12.89 -9.41
N ARG A 172 -2.06 13.86 -10.12
CA ARG A 172 -3.44 14.35 -9.89
C ARG A 172 -4.49 13.25 -10.10
N ALA A 173 -4.35 12.45 -11.14
CA ALA A 173 -5.25 11.31 -11.39
C ALA A 173 -5.16 10.27 -10.25
N LEU A 174 -3.94 9.99 -9.74
CA LEU A 174 -3.74 9.10 -8.59
C LEU A 174 -4.43 9.64 -7.33
N VAL A 175 -4.26 10.93 -7.01
CA VAL A 175 -4.94 11.58 -5.86
C VAL A 175 -6.45 11.41 -5.97
N GLN A 176 -7.04 11.71 -7.13
CA GLN A 176 -8.47 11.54 -7.36
C GLN A 176 -8.92 10.09 -7.18
N ALA A 177 -8.17 9.13 -7.75
CA ALA A 177 -8.48 7.72 -7.60
C ALA A 177 -8.45 7.28 -6.12
N LEU A 178 -7.39 7.62 -5.38
CA LEU A 178 -7.24 7.22 -3.98
C LEU A 178 -8.28 7.85 -3.05
N ASN A 179 -8.71 9.09 -3.33
CA ASN A 179 -9.75 9.77 -2.56
C ASN A 179 -11.16 9.18 -2.82
N ASN A 180 -11.38 8.56 -3.98
CA ASN A 180 -12.62 7.87 -4.29
C ASN A 180 -12.67 6.43 -3.74
N LEU A 181 -11.58 5.93 -3.16
CA LEU A 181 -11.53 4.61 -2.53
C LEU A 181 -11.87 4.71 -1.05
N GLU A 182 -12.90 4.01 -0.61
CA GLU A 182 -13.34 3.96 0.81
C GLU A 182 -12.41 3.13 1.71
N HIS A 183 -11.50 2.36 1.11
CA HIS A 183 -10.56 1.51 1.84
C HIS A 183 -9.62 2.35 2.71
N PRO A 184 -9.42 2.00 3.99
CA PRO A 184 -8.33 2.55 4.79
C PRO A 184 -6.98 2.22 4.15
N LYS A 185 -6.03 3.14 4.25
CA LYS A 185 -4.76 3.06 3.54
C LYS A 185 -3.57 3.37 4.44
N ILE A 186 -2.46 2.69 4.20
CA ILE A 186 -1.15 3.11 4.71
C ILE A 186 -0.27 3.39 3.48
N ILE A 187 0.24 4.59 3.38
CA ILE A 187 1.00 5.08 2.23
C ILE A 187 2.39 5.51 2.71
N ALA A 188 3.40 4.72 2.40
CA ALA A 188 4.78 5.15 2.58
C ALA A 188 5.13 6.13 1.47
N THR A 189 5.54 7.34 1.84
CA THR A 189 5.91 8.37 0.87
C THR A 189 6.80 9.45 1.46
N HIS A 190 7.58 10.10 0.62
CA HIS A 190 8.30 11.34 0.89
C HIS A 190 7.67 12.56 0.19
N ASP A 191 6.59 12.35 -0.58
CA ASP A 191 5.85 13.41 -1.29
C ASP A 191 4.81 14.04 -0.34
N MET A 192 5.24 15.05 0.42
CA MET A 192 4.40 15.73 1.43
C MET A 192 3.14 16.37 0.81
N PRO A 193 3.22 17.08 -0.35
CA PRO A 193 2.04 17.61 -1.02
C PRO A 193 1.03 16.53 -1.42
N PHE A 194 1.47 15.33 -1.78
CA PHE A 194 0.60 14.20 -2.05
C PHE A 194 -0.01 13.65 -0.75
N ALA A 195 0.80 13.46 0.29
CA ALA A 195 0.34 12.96 1.58
C ALA A 195 -0.79 13.82 2.16
N THR A 196 -0.68 15.16 2.09
CA THR A 196 -1.71 16.09 2.59
C THR A 196 -3.03 16.04 1.82
N GLN A 197 -3.03 15.57 0.58
CA GLN A 197 -4.23 15.47 -0.25
C GLN A 197 -4.99 14.14 -0.07
N VAL A 198 -4.31 13.09 0.42
CA VAL A 198 -4.87 11.72 0.45
C VAL A 198 -5.01 11.19 1.87
N CYS A 199 -4.13 11.59 2.78
CA CYS A 199 -4.07 11.08 4.14
C CYS A 199 -4.71 12.04 5.15
N ASN A 200 -5.14 11.50 6.30
CA ASN A 200 -5.69 12.27 7.42
C ASN A 200 -4.92 12.05 8.73
N ARG A 201 -3.94 11.15 8.73
CA ARG A 201 -3.04 10.87 9.86
C ARG A 201 -1.62 10.65 9.36
N ILE A 202 -0.64 11.01 10.17
CA ILE A 202 0.78 10.90 9.85
C ILE A 202 1.48 10.12 10.93
N ILE A 203 2.31 9.17 10.50
CA ILE A 203 3.27 8.48 11.36
C ILE A 203 4.67 8.74 10.80
N VAL A 204 5.51 9.38 11.63
CA VAL A 204 6.91 9.63 11.30
C VAL A 204 7.75 8.50 11.86
N ILE A 205 8.49 7.81 10.97
CA ILE A 205 9.42 6.72 11.34
C ILE A 205 10.87 7.19 11.15
N GLN A 206 11.69 6.88 12.15
CA GLN A 206 13.13 7.05 12.08
C GLN A 206 13.81 5.88 12.79
N ASN A 207 14.81 5.26 12.16
CA ASN A 207 15.54 4.11 12.69
C ASN A 207 14.62 2.99 13.22
N GLY A 208 13.56 2.68 12.46
CA GLY A 208 12.60 1.63 12.79
C GLY A 208 11.62 1.96 13.93
N LYS A 209 11.62 3.18 14.45
CA LYS A 209 10.75 3.61 15.56
C LYS A 209 9.77 4.69 15.13
N ILE A 210 8.59 4.71 15.75
CA ILE A 210 7.67 5.84 15.62
C ILE A 210 8.21 7.00 16.45
N MET A 211 8.49 8.11 15.79
CA MET A 211 8.93 9.35 16.42
C MET A 211 7.76 10.30 16.69
N LYS A 212 6.75 10.29 15.82
CA LYS A 212 5.52 11.06 15.94
C LYS A 212 4.37 10.30 15.34
N ASP A 213 3.19 10.50 15.89
CA ASP A 213 1.92 10.00 15.41
C ASP A 213 0.87 11.10 15.66
N GLY A 214 0.17 11.55 14.64
CA GLY A 214 -0.78 12.65 14.75
C GLY A 214 -1.43 13.02 13.43
N ASP A 215 -2.06 14.18 13.41
CA ASP A 215 -2.75 14.72 12.25
C ASP A 215 -1.82 15.45 11.27
N LEU A 216 -2.39 16.00 10.19
CA LEU A 216 -1.65 16.69 9.13
C LEU A 216 -0.92 17.96 9.59
N SER A 217 -1.24 18.53 10.76
CA SER A 217 -0.55 19.71 11.29
C SER A 217 0.94 19.46 11.55
N LEU A 218 1.32 18.19 11.72
CA LEU A 218 2.73 17.80 11.84
C LEU A 218 3.56 18.19 10.60
N LEU A 219 2.97 18.25 9.41
CA LEU A 219 3.64 18.65 8.16
C LEU A 219 3.81 20.17 8.00
N THR A 220 3.14 20.98 8.81
CA THR A 220 3.24 22.44 8.75
C THR A 220 4.40 23.00 9.57
N SER A 221 5.03 22.18 10.42
CA SER A 221 6.14 22.57 11.25
C SER A 221 7.48 22.34 10.56
N GLU A 222 8.08 23.39 9.98
CA GLU A 222 9.43 23.33 9.38
C GLU A 222 10.48 22.77 10.36
N GLU A 223 10.33 23.06 11.65
CA GLU A 223 11.25 22.58 12.69
C GLU A 223 11.18 21.05 12.82
N LEU A 224 9.94 20.49 12.80
CA LEU A 224 9.76 19.04 12.85
C LEU A 224 10.26 18.37 11.56
N LEU A 225 9.97 18.95 10.40
CA LEU A 225 10.44 18.43 9.13
C LEU A 225 11.98 18.36 9.08
N LYS A 226 12.67 19.45 9.42
CA LYS A 226 14.14 19.49 9.50
C LYS A 226 14.69 18.51 10.52
N LYS A 227 14.03 18.37 11.69
CA LYS A 227 14.47 17.45 12.76
C LYS A 227 14.45 15.98 12.32
N TYR A 228 13.55 15.60 11.45
CA TYR A 228 13.37 14.23 10.97
C TYR A 228 13.86 14.01 9.54
N GLY A 229 14.63 14.97 8.97
CA GLY A 229 15.22 14.84 7.64
C GLY A 229 14.20 14.85 6.49
N LEU A 230 13.09 15.57 6.67
CA LEU A 230 11.94 15.63 5.76
C LEU A 230 11.85 16.97 5.04
#